data_252ec266dd35292c38ab1b1d7e8563f8
#
_entry.id   252ec266dd35292c38ab1b1d7e8563f8
#
_cell.length_a   1.000
_cell.length_b   1.000
_cell.length_c   1.000
_cell.angle_alpha   90.00
_cell.angle_beta   90.00
_cell.angle_gamma   90.00
#
_symmetry.space_group_name_H-M   'P 1'
#
loop_
_entity.id
_entity.type
_entity.pdbx_description
1 polymer ?
#
loop_
_entity_poly.entity_id
_entity_poly.type
_entity_poly.pdbx_seq_one_letter_code
_entity_poly.pdbx_strand_id
1 'polypeptide(L)'
;MKKLLAILLLFPVISLAQWKGNSDGDNQKSNMIKYYIESYVNQDYSQLERIISEDAAIRYNEIEMNKNTLKEAEMGHHNLYSDISFNTWAVITTEYENGHVWTHFWGEWTGTGNFTKTKKTNLVHLAYKWNGNNQVANIVGVYDATHLNNEIAASTK
;
A
#
# COMPACT_ATOMS: atom_id res chain seq x y z
N MET A 1 -34.86 -1.05 39.76
CA MET A 1 -33.94 -0.18 38.98
C MET A 1 -32.44 -0.56 39.06
N LYS A 2 -31.93 -1.22 40.10
CA LYS A 2 -30.52 -1.60 40.24
C LYS A 2 -30.06 -2.73 39.31
N LYS A 3 -30.97 -3.58 38.79
CA LYS A 3 -30.63 -4.71 37.91
C LYS A 3 -30.44 -4.31 36.42
N LEU A 4 -30.98 -3.18 35.98
CA LEU A 4 -30.82 -2.69 34.61
C LEU A 4 -29.48 -2.03 34.39
N LEU A 5 -28.85 -1.49 35.43
CA LEU A 5 -27.53 -0.83 35.33
C LEU A 5 -26.37 -1.81 35.09
N ALA A 6 -26.51 -3.06 35.58
CA ALA A 6 -25.48 -4.10 35.43
C ALA A 6 -25.40 -4.64 34.00
N ILE A 7 -26.49 -4.59 33.23
CA ILE A 7 -26.52 -5.07 31.83
C ILE A 7 -25.88 -4.03 30.91
N LEU A 8 -25.98 -2.74 31.21
CA LEU A 8 -25.37 -1.68 30.39
C LEU A 8 -23.82 -1.63 30.49
N LEU A 9 -23.23 -2.14 31.56
CA LEU A 9 -21.80 -2.16 31.78
C LEU A 9 -21.08 -3.32 31.08
N LEU A 10 -21.82 -4.33 30.59
CA LEU A 10 -21.26 -5.49 29.89
C LEU A 10 -21.16 -5.30 28.34
N PHE A 11 -21.85 -4.29 27.79
CA PHE A 11 -21.89 -4.04 26.36
C PHE A 11 -20.61 -3.45 25.75
N PRO A 12 -19.80 -2.62 26.41
CA PRO A 12 -18.60 -2.04 25.77
C PRO A 12 -17.42 -3.00 25.68
N VAL A 13 -17.44 -4.15 26.36
CA VAL A 13 -16.28 -5.06 26.37
C VAL A 13 -16.20 -5.94 25.11
N ILE A 14 -17.30 -6.13 24.40
CA ILE A 14 -17.37 -7.02 23.23
C ILE A 14 -16.89 -6.33 21.94
N SER A 15 -16.91 -4.99 21.87
CA SER A 15 -16.56 -4.25 20.64
C SER A 15 -15.06 -4.02 20.41
N LEU A 16 -14.21 -4.30 21.39
CA LEU A 16 -12.74 -4.08 21.28
C LEU A 16 -11.95 -5.29 20.77
N ALA A 17 -12.63 -6.42 20.52
CA ALA A 17 -11.95 -7.69 20.17
C ALA A 17 -11.73 -7.92 18.67
N GLN A 18 -12.19 -7.03 17.77
CA GLN A 18 -12.25 -7.31 16.32
C GLN A 18 -10.93 -7.16 15.59
N TRP A 19 -9.91 -6.56 16.18
CA TRP A 19 -8.65 -6.22 15.49
C TRP A 19 -7.40 -6.70 16.23
N LYS A 20 -7.51 -7.81 16.98
CA LYS A 20 -6.33 -8.45 17.56
C LYS A 20 -5.56 -9.20 16.48
N GLY A 21 -4.24 -9.12 16.52
CA GLY A 21 -3.36 -9.80 15.60
C GLY A 21 -1.91 -9.76 16.04
N ASN A 22 -1.08 -10.60 15.43
CA ASN A 22 0.37 -10.61 15.62
C ASN A 22 1.02 -9.87 14.46
N SER A 23 1.93 -8.95 14.76
CA SER A 23 2.65 -8.14 13.75
C SER A 23 4.12 -8.51 13.70
N ASP A 24 4.65 -8.67 12.48
CA ASP A 24 6.06 -9.02 12.25
C ASP A 24 6.56 -8.33 10.98
N GLY A 25 7.70 -7.64 11.09
CA GLY A 25 8.37 -6.96 9.98
C GLY A 25 9.33 -7.85 9.18
N ASP A 26 9.65 -9.06 9.67
CA ASP A 26 10.66 -9.94 9.06
C ASP A 26 10.10 -11.27 8.54
N ASN A 27 8.79 -11.45 8.58
CA ASN A 27 8.16 -12.64 8.01
C ASN A 27 8.21 -12.66 6.47
N GLN A 28 7.84 -13.80 5.88
CA GLN A 28 7.88 -14.01 4.44
C GLN A 28 7.10 -12.95 3.66
N LYS A 29 5.89 -12.57 4.10
CA LYS A 29 5.03 -11.60 3.40
C LYS A 29 5.60 -10.19 3.47
N SER A 30 6.13 -9.78 4.63
CA SER A 30 6.86 -8.51 4.76
C SER A 30 8.04 -8.46 3.79
N ASN A 31 8.82 -9.54 3.69
CA ASN A 31 9.95 -9.60 2.78
C ASN A 31 9.53 -9.59 1.30
N MET A 32 8.41 -10.24 0.94
CA MET A 32 7.87 -10.16 -0.42
C MET A 32 7.49 -8.74 -0.81
N ILE A 33 6.89 -7.95 0.10
CA ILE A 33 6.58 -6.54 -0.16
C ILE A 33 7.85 -5.68 -0.21
N LYS A 34 8.86 -5.93 0.65
CA LYS A 34 10.16 -5.24 0.55
C LYS A 34 10.76 -5.40 -0.85
N TYR A 35 10.85 -6.64 -1.35
CA TYR A 35 11.35 -6.91 -2.70
C TYR A 35 10.50 -6.29 -3.81
N TYR A 36 9.18 -6.23 -3.64
CA TYR A 36 8.30 -5.54 -4.60
C TYR A 36 8.59 -4.04 -4.66
N ILE A 37 8.75 -3.37 -3.52
CA ILE A 37 9.09 -1.95 -3.46
C ILE A 37 10.47 -1.68 -4.08
N GLU A 38 11.46 -2.51 -3.80
CA GLU A 38 12.79 -2.43 -4.41
C GLU A 38 12.73 -2.66 -5.93
N SER A 39 11.92 -3.61 -6.40
CA SER A 39 11.74 -3.88 -7.83
C SER A 39 11.08 -2.72 -8.55
N TYR A 40 10.07 -2.07 -7.95
CA TYR A 40 9.48 -0.85 -8.49
C TYR A 40 10.55 0.25 -8.68
N VAL A 41 11.38 0.53 -7.66
CA VAL A 41 12.46 1.53 -7.77
C VAL A 41 13.42 1.20 -8.92
N ASN A 42 13.71 -0.08 -9.14
CA ASN A 42 14.61 -0.57 -10.17
C ASN A 42 13.95 -0.80 -11.55
N GLN A 43 12.66 -0.45 -11.71
CA GLN A 43 11.89 -0.68 -12.94
C GLN A 43 11.80 -2.17 -13.33
N ASP A 44 11.88 -3.06 -12.35
CA ASP A 44 11.67 -4.50 -12.52
C ASP A 44 10.26 -4.89 -12.05
N TYR A 45 9.38 -5.17 -12.98
CA TYR A 45 7.98 -5.51 -12.70
C TYR A 45 7.75 -7.01 -12.45
N SER A 46 8.81 -7.81 -12.39
CA SER A 46 8.71 -9.27 -12.18
C SER A 46 8.06 -9.63 -10.83
N GLN A 47 8.31 -8.82 -9.79
CA GLN A 47 7.68 -9.03 -8.47
C GLN A 47 6.18 -8.69 -8.50
N LEU A 48 5.78 -7.62 -9.19
CA LEU A 48 4.37 -7.29 -9.40
C LEU A 48 3.64 -8.49 -10.04
N GLU A 49 4.19 -9.02 -11.12
CA GLU A 49 3.61 -10.17 -11.84
C GLU A 49 3.48 -11.42 -10.96
N ARG A 50 4.46 -11.65 -10.10
CA ARG A 50 4.54 -12.83 -9.25
C ARG A 50 3.58 -12.78 -8.05
N ILE A 51 3.50 -11.62 -7.37
CA ILE A 51 2.83 -11.55 -6.06
C ILE A 51 1.42 -10.98 -6.13
N ILE A 52 1.06 -10.18 -7.16
CA ILE A 52 -0.28 -9.61 -7.28
C ILE A 52 -1.18 -10.62 -8.02
N SER A 53 -2.33 -10.94 -7.41
CA SER A 53 -3.34 -11.82 -8.03
C SER A 53 -3.92 -11.17 -9.30
N GLU A 54 -4.29 -11.98 -10.30
CA GLU A 54 -4.88 -11.48 -11.54
C GLU A 54 -6.21 -10.74 -11.31
N ASP A 55 -6.95 -11.18 -10.29
CA ASP A 55 -8.24 -10.63 -9.88
C ASP A 55 -8.13 -9.61 -8.73
N ALA A 56 -6.91 -9.12 -8.44
CA ALA A 56 -6.70 -8.19 -7.34
C ALA A 56 -7.52 -6.90 -7.49
N ALA A 57 -8.23 -6.51 -6.43
CA ALA A 57 -8.89 -5.22 -6.32
C ALA A 57 -7.90 -4.17 -5.81
N ILE A 58 -7.61 -3.18 -6.62
CA ILE A 58 -6.57 -2.18 -6.33
C ILE A 58 -7.21 -0.80 -6.31
N ARG A 59 -6.93 -0.02 -5.28
CA ARG A 59 -7.39 1.36 -5.17
C ARG A 59 -6.30 2.26 -4.60
N TYR A 60 -5.91 3.26 -5.38
CA TYR A 60 -5.01 4.33 -4.92
C TYR A 60 -5.79 5.64 -4.83
N ASN A 61 -5.92 6.16 -3.60
CA ASN A 61 -6.87 7.23 -3.27
C ASN A 61 -8.29 6.86 -3.75
N GLU A 62 -8.84 7.59 -4.73
CA GLU A 62 -10.17 7.35 -5.32
C GLU A 62 -10.12 6.59 -6.66
N ILE A 63 -8.93 6.16 -7.12
CA ILE A 63 -8.75 5.53 -8.42
C ILE A 63 -8.73 4.01 -8.25
N GLU A 64 -9.70 3.34 -8.85
CA GLU A 64 -9.74 1.88 -8.94
C GLU A 64 -8.93 1.37 -10.13
N MET A 65 -8.19 0.30 -9.93
CA MET A 65 -7.29 -0.29 -10.91
C MET A 65 -7.38 -1.83 -10.86
N ASN A 66 -6.96 -2.47 -11.92
CA ASN A 66 -6.59 -3.88 -11.94
C ASN A 66 -5.06 -4.04 -12.01
N LYS A 67 -4.56 -5.27 -12.01
CA LYS A 67 -3.12 -5.57 -12.06
C LYS A 67 -2.41 -4.93 -13.26
N ASN A 68 -3.02 -4.99 -14.45
CA ASN A 68 -2.42 -4.44 -15.67
C ASN A 68 -2.34 -2.90 -15.60
N THR A 69 -3.42 -2.23 -15.18
CA THR A 69 -3.42 -0.77 -15.02
C THR A 69 -2.51 -0.30 -13.89
N LEU A 70 -2.31 -1.10 -12.82
CA LEU A 70 -1.28 -0.82 -11.82
C LEU A 70 0.12 -0.83 -12.45
N LYS A 71 0.44 -1.88 -13.21
CA LYS A 71 1.74 -1.97 -13.90
C LYS A 71 1.97 -0.80 -14.86
N GLU A 72 0.96 -0.44 -15.66
CA GLU A 72 1.03 0.73 -16.56
C GLU A 72 1.23 2.03 -15.77
N ALA A 73 0.56 2.20 -14.63
CA ALA A 73 0.74 3.36 -13.76
C ALA A 73 2.14 3.45 -13.17
N GLU A 74 2.72 2.33 -12.73
CA GLU A 74 4.10 2.28 -12.23
C GLU A 74 5.12 2.60 -13.33
N MET A 75 4.93 2.05 -14.55
CA MET A 75 5.76 2.39 -15.71
C MET A 75 5.63 3.87 -16.08
N GLY A 76 4.39 4.41 -16.08
CA GLY A 76 4.11 5.82 -16.31
C GLY A 76 4.78 6.72 -15.28
N HIS A 77 4.86 6.29 -14.02
CA HIS A 77 5.55 7.01 -12.96
C HIS A 77 7.03 7.20 -13.28
N HIS A 78 7.72 6.16 -13.78
CA HIS A 78 9.12 6.25 -14.22
C HIS A 78 9.33 7.09 -15.48
N ASN A 79 8.29 7.27 -16.31
CA ASN A 79 8.34 8.22 -17.43
C ASN A 79 8.21 9.68 -16.96
N LEU A 80 7.48 9.91 -15.87
CA LEU A 80 7.25 11.23 -15.30
C LEU A 80 8.37 11.68 -14.36
N TYR A 81 9.07 10.75 -13.72
CA TYR A 81 10.07 11.05 -12.70
C TYR A 81 11.38 10.29 -12.91
N SER A 82 12.49 10.96 -12.64
CA SER A 82 13.81 10.37 -12.46
C SER A 82 14.19 10.32 -10.97
N ASP A 83 15.28 9.59 -10.65
CA ASP A 83 15.87 9.49 -9.32
C ASP A 83 14.85 9.02 -8.24
N ILE A 84 13.93 8.13 -8.64
CA ILE A 84 12.95 7.56 -7.72
C ILE A 84 13.66 6.75 -6.64
N SER A 85 13.32 7.05 -5.38
CA SER A 85 13.85 6.33 -4.21
C SER A 85 12.89 6.41 -3.03
N PHE A 86 13.07 5.50 -2.07
CA PHE A 86 12.47 5.59 -0.74
C PHE A 86 13.59 5.81 0.27
N ASN A 87 13.64 7.00 0.89
CA ASN A 87 14.71 7.37 1.83
C ASN A 87 14.50 6.74 3.22
N THR A 88 13.24 6.70 3.65
CA THR A 88 12.80 6.09 4.92
C THR A 88 11.58 5.26 4.65
N TRP A 89 11.55 4.02 5.12
CA TRP A 89 10.39 3.16 4.98
C TRP A 89 10.33 2.05 6.02
N ALA A 90 9.13 1.53 6.24
CA ALA A 90 8.86 0.38 7.09
C ALA A 90 7.84 -0.54 6.46
N VAL A 91 7.97 -1.84 6.69
CA VAL A 91 7.02 -2.88 6.27
C VAL A 91 6.68 -3.75 7.45
N ILE A 92 5.40 -3.95 7.71
CA ILE A 92 4.91 -4.81 8.79
C ILE A 92 3.73 -5.63 8.28
N THR A 93 3.78 -6.94 8.47
CA THR A 93 2.63 -7.83 8.26
C THR A 93 1.92 -8.09 9.57
N THR A 94 0.61 -7.97 9.56
CA THR A 94 -0.27 -8.33 10.68
C THR A 94 -1.17 -9.49 10.29
N GLU A 95 -1.12 -10.57 11.07
CA GLU A 95 -2.03 -11.70 10.99
C GLU A 95 -3.10 -11.53 12.07
N TYR A 96 -4.35 -11.28 11.63
CA TYR A 96 -5.47 -11.03 12.53
C TYR A 96 -6.13 -12.33 12.98
N GLU A 97 -6.69 -12.35 14.19
CA GLU A 97 -7.41 -13.52 14.75
C GLU A 97 -8.60 -13.99 13.88
N ASN A 98 -9.16 -13.11 13.05
CA ASN A 98 -10.22 -13.44 12.08
C ASN A 98 -9.69 -14.09 10.78
N GLY A 99 -8.40 -14.41 10.69
CA GLY A 99 -7.75 -15.02 9.55
C GLY A 99 -7.37 -14.06 8.43
N HIS A 100 -7.64 -12.76 8.54
CA HIS A 100 -7.13 -11.78 7.58
C HIS A 100 -5.64 -11.53 7.79
N VAL A 101 -4.91 -11.42 6.69
CA VAL A 101 -3.48 -11.06 6.69
C VAL A 101 -3.29 -9.82 5.85
N TRP A 102 -2.68 -8.80 6.45
CA TRP A 102 -2.36 -7.54 5.79
C TRP A 102 -0.89 -7.20 5.98
N THR A 103 -0.25 -6.74 4.92
CA THR A 103 1.07 -6.11 4.99
C THR A 103 0.92 -4.62 4.73
N HIS A 104 1.47 -3.81 5.61
CA HIS A 104 1.49 -2.36 5.50
C HIS A 104 2.91 -1.90 5.14
N PHE A 105 2.98 -0.99 4.18
CA PHE A 105 4.17 -0.25 3.80
C PHE A 105 3.95 1.23 4.09
N TRP A 106 4.86 1.85 4.81
CA TRP A 106 4.98 3.30 4.97
C TRP A 106 6.32 3.72 4.40
N GLY A 107 6.33 4.72 3.53
CA GLY A 107 7.57 5.18 2.93
C GLY A 107 7.57 6.66 2.59
N GLU A 108 8.76 7.25 2.62
CA GLU A 108 9.02 8.56 2.09
C GLU A 108 9.57 8.41 0.67
N TRP A 109 8.66 8.51 -0.31
CA TRP A 109 8.99 8.49 -1.72
C TRP A 109 9.63 9.81 -2.14
N THR A 110 10.69 9.75 -2.96
CA THR A 110 11.34 10.92 -3.53
C THR A 110 11.57 10.70 -5.03
N GLY A 111 11.39 11.74 -5.84
CA GLY A 111 11.67 11.73 -7.27
C GLY A 111 11.84 13.14 -7.82
N THR A 112 12.50 13.26 -8.97
CA THR A 112 12.67 14.52 -9.70
C THR A 112 11.77 14.51 -10.92
N GLY A 113 10.83 15.45 -11.03
CA GLY A 113 9.93 15.57 -12.17
C GLY A 113 10.67 15.81 -13.48
N ASN A 114 10.40 15.00 -14.50
CA ASN A 114 11.08 15.09 -15.80
C ASN A 114 10.67 16.33 -16.60
N PHE A 115 9.48 16.90 -16.34
CA PHE A 115 8.94 18.08 -17.01
C PHE A 115 9.07 19.33 -16.15
N THR A 116 8.68 19.26 -14.87
CA THR A 116 8.79 20.40 -13.94
C THR A 116 10.22 20.66 -13.45
N LYS A 117 11.14 19.70 -13.59
CA LYS A 117 12.53 19.74 -13.09
C LYS A 117 12.61 19.96 -11.57
N THR A 118 11.55 19.59 -10.85
CA THR A 118 11.46 19.83 -9.41
C THR A 118 11.57 18.50 -8.65
N LYS A 119 12.50 18.43 -7.70
CA LYS A 119 12.60 17.31 -6.76
C LYS A 119 11.48 17.40 -5.73
N LYS A 120 10.78 16.31 -5.50
CA LYS A 120 9.66 16.21 -4.56
C LYS A 120 9.81 14.99 -3.67
N THR A 121 9.30 15.15 -2.45
CA THR A 121 9.17 14.08 -1.45
C THR A 121 7.71 13.97 -1.05
N ASN A 122 7.23 12.74 -0.91
CA ASN A 122 5.83 12.44 -0.61
C ASN A 122 5.73 11.26 0.35
N LEU A 123 4.89 11.35 1.37
CA LEU A 123 4.57 10.23 2.24
C LEU A 123 3.58 9.31 1.54
N VAL A 124 3.85 8.02 1.56
CA VAL A 124 3.03 6.98 0.94
C VAL A 124 2.70 5.92 1.98
N HIS A 125 1.44 5.53 2.03
CA HIS A 125 0.99 4.35 2.76
C HIS A 125 0.29 3.39 1.81
N LEU A 126 0.77 2.15 1.76
CA LEU A 126 0.17 1.07 0.98
C LEU A 126 -0.18 -0.09 1.91
N ALA A 127 -1.37 -0.64 1.74
CA ALA A 127 -1.85 -1.81 2.48
C ALA A 127 -2.19 -2.93 1.49
N TYR A 128 -1.62 -4.10 1.73
CA TYR A 128 -1.72 -5.28 0.88
C TYR A 128 -2.44 -6.40 1.62
N LYS A 129 -3.62 -6.81 1.16
CA LYS A 129 -4.35 -7.96 1.70
C LYS A 129 -3.96 -9.23 0.96
N TRP A 130 -3.61 -10.26 1.71
CA TRP A 130 -3.23 -11.56 1.17
C TRP A 130 -4.41 -12.51 1.06
N ASN A 131 -4.41 -13.35 0.01
CA ASN A 131 -5.31 -14.48 -0.14
C ASN A 131 -4.67 -15.80 0.35
N GLY A 132 -5.43 -16.90 0.30
CA GLY A 132 -4.97 -18.23 0.72
C GLY A 132 -3.86 -18.82 -0.16
N ASN A 133 -3.60 -18.26 -1.35
CA ASN A 133 -2.56 -18.69 -2.29
C ASN A 133 -1.25 -17.93 -2.14
N ASN A 134 -1.06 -17.17 -1.05
CA ASN A 134 0.07 -16.29 -0.84
C ASN A 134 0.24 -15.21 -1.92
N GLN A 135 -0.86 -14.74 -2.50
CA GLN A 135 -0.88 -13.62 -3.42
C GLN A 135 -1.65 -12.45 -2.81
N VAL A 136 -1.31 -11.25 -3.22
CA VAL A 136 -2.00 -10.02 -2.85
C VAL A 136 -3.30 -9.93 -3.64
N ALA A 137 -4.44 -9.97 -2.96
CA ALA A 137 -5.77 -9.90 -3.57
C ALA A 137 -6.43 -8.52 -3.44
N ASN A 138 -5.88 -7.64 -2.59
CA ASN A 138 -6.36 -6.27 -2.49
C ASN A 138 -5.20 -5.33 -2.15
N ILE A 139 -5.18 -4.16 -2.77
CA ILE A 139 -4.23 -3.09 -2.46
C ILE A 139 -5.02 -1.81 -2.20
N VAL A 140 -4.71 -1.13 -1.10
CA VAL A 140 -5.18 0.23 -0.83
C VAL A 140 -3.97 1.13 -0.65
N GLY A 141 -3.88 2.18 -1.46
CA GLY A 141 -2.82 3.16 -1.40
C GLY A 141 -3.36 4.55 -1.08
N VAL A 142 -2.63 5.29 -0.24
CA VAL A 142 -2.92 6.69 0.08
C VAL A 142 -1.65 7.51 -0.01
N TYR A 143 -1.70 8.59 -0.78
CA TYR A 143 -0.62 9.55 -0.94
C TYR A 143 -1.16 10.90 -1.44
N ASP A 144 -0.39 11.97 -1.31
CA ASP A 144 -0.72 13.26 -1.92
C ASP A 144 -0.44 13.24 -3.42
N ALA A 145 -1.50 13.29 -4.23
CA ALA A 145 -1.42 13.27 -5.69
C ALA A 145 -1.08 14.63 -6.32
N THR A 146 -0.94 15.70 -5.54
CA THR A 146 -0.74 17.07 -6.07
C THR A 146 0.47 17.15 -6.99
N HIS A 147 1.58 16.55 -6.60
CA HIS A 147 2.82 16.60 -7.39
C HIS A 147 2.73 15.77 -8.67
N LEU A 148 2.09 14.60 -8.60
CA LEU A 148 1.83 13.75 -9.76
C LEU A 148 0.95 14.48 -10.79
N ASN A 149 -0.14 15.09 -10.34
CA ASN A 149 -1.04 15.86 -11.21
C ASN A 149 -0.34 17.05 -11.87
N ASN A 150 0.54 17.75 -11.15
CA ASN A 150 1.32 18.86 -11.70
C ASN A 150 2.32 18.37 -12.76
N GLU A 151 2.96 17.23 -12.55
CA GLU A 151 3.91 16.63 -13.50
C GLU A 151 3.19 16.16 -14.78
N ILE A 152 2.04 15.50 -14.64
CA ILE A 152 1.17 15.12 -15.76
C ILE A 152 0.75 16.37 -16.55
N ALA A 153 0.29 17.43 -15.88
CA ALA A 153 -0.10 18.66 -16.56
C ALA A 153 1.07 19.36 -17.27
N ALA A 154 2.29 19.22 -16.77
CA ALA A 154 3.49 19.75 -17.42
C ALA A 154 3.93 18.91 -18.64
N SER A 155 3.68 17.60 -18.64
CA SER A 155 4.04 16.68 -19.73
C SER A 155 3.19 16.86 -21.00
N THR A 156 2.06 17.55 -20.91
CA THR A 156 1.10 17.76 -22.00
C THR A 156 1.24 19.13 -22.67
N LYS A 157 2.20 19.94 -22.25
CA LYS A 157 2.51 21.28 -22.82
C LYS A 157 3.66 21.19 -23.81
#